data_d02f98177645f56691482844cc92943e
#
_entry.id   d02f98177645f56691482844cc92943e
#
_cell.length_a   1.000
_cell.length_b   1.000
_cell.length_c   1.000
_cell.angle_alpha   90.00
_cell.angle_beta   90.00
_cell.angle_gamma   90.00
#
_symmetry.space_group_name_H-M   'P 1'
#
loop_
_entity.id
_entity.type
_entity.pdbx_description
1 polymer ?
#
loop_
_entity_poly.entity_id
_entity_poly.type
_entity_poly.pdbx_seq_one_letter_code
_entity_poly.pdbx_strand_id
1 'polypeptide(L)'
;MPTDGNPTGQRPAPRARILIVEDDALNRLLLHDILELRGHEVVEAATVDEARRTLDVDRLDLLLLDVQIPGGGAEAVIRHARARAEYAEVPIVAVTSLAMPGDRERLLGSGFQGYFSKPIDTRTFGAVVESFLKTASAEEPRAHHVG
;
A
#
# COMPACT_ATOMS: atom_id res chain seq x y z
N MET A 1 10.23 -2.11 -29.79
CA MET A 1 10.21 -2.28 -29.25
C MET A 1 10.23 -2.13 -28.63
N PRO A 2 10.11 -2.09 -28.62
CA PRO A 2 10.19 -2.15 -27.80
C PRO A 2 10.31 -2.18 -27.01
N THR A 3 10.42 -2.21 -27.08
CA THR A 3 10.43 -2.41 -26.39
C THR A 3 10.35 -2.24 -25.47
N ASP A 4 10.00 -2.20 -25.27
CA ASP A 4 9.75 -2.03 -24.23
C ASP A 4 10.63 -2.30 -23.21
N GLY A 5 11.26 -2.18 -22.96
CA GLY A 5 12.17 -2.30 -21.92
C GLY A 5 12.15 -3.62 -21.20
N ASN A 6 11.74 -4.62 -21.81
CA ASN A 6 11.67 -5.91 -21.16
C ASN A 6 12.36 -6.95 -22.06
N PRO A 7 13.63 -6.78 -22.24
CA PRO A 7 14.36 -7.60 -23.21
C PRO A 7 14.41 -9.08 -22.84
N THR A 8 14.19 -9.42 -21.61
CA THR A 8 14.23 -10.82 -21.20
C THR A 8 12.92 -11.55 -21.44
N GLY A 9 11.93 -10.85 -21.91
CA GLY A 9 10.62 -11.45 -22.05
C GLY A 9 9.83 -11.58 -20.80
N GLN A 10 10.37 -11.15 -19.69
CA GLN A 10 9.62 -11.14 -18.45
C GLN A 10 8.55 -10.07 -18.51
N ARG A 11 7.44 -10.34 -17.89
CA ARG A 11 6.42 -9.35 -17.79
C ARG A 11 6.84 -8.33 -16.77
N PRO A 12 6.67 -7.04 -17.05
CA PRO A 12 6.91 -6.03 -16.04
C PRO A 12 5.90 -6.22 -14.90
N ALA A 13 6.24 -5.72 -13.74
CA ALA A 13 5.31 -5.72 -12.63
C ALA A 13 4.03 -5.02 -13.04
N PRO A 14 2.89 -5.44 -12.53
CA PRO A 14 1.64 -4.77 -12.87
C PRO A 14 1.72 -3.30 -12.52
N ARG A 15 1.26 -2.48 -13.42
CA ARG A 15 1.16 -1.07 -13.16
C ARG A 15 -0.04 -0.87 -12.24
N ALA A 16 0.19 -0.34 -11.08
CA ALA A 16 -0.84 -0.19 -10.09
C ALA A 16 -1.02 1.25 -9.71
N ARG A 17 -2.19 1.57 -9.20
CA ARG A 17 -2.46 2.88 -8.67
C ARG A 17 -2.46 2.76 -7.15
N ILE A 18 -1.54 3.45 -6.51
CA ILE A 18 -1.25 3.26 -5.10
C ILE A 18 -1.47 4.56 -4.34
N LEU A 19 -2.24 4.50 -3.27
CA LEU A 19 -2.43 5.64 -2.40
C LEU A 19 -1.45 5.56 -1.24
N ILE A 20 -0.71 6.64 -1.03
CA ILE A 20 0.17 6.77 0.12
C ILE A 20 -0.44 7.78 1.07
N VAL A 21 -0.73 7.35 2.31
CA VAL A 21 -1.26 8.23 3.33
C VAL A 21 -0.18 8.40 4.38
N GLU A 22 0.45 9.56 4.40
CA GLU A 22 1.62 9.84 5.20
C GLU A 22 1.72 11.34 5.43
N ASP A 23 1.75 11.77 6.66
CA ASP A 23 1.77 13.22 6.94
C ASP A 23 3.16 13.84 6.84
N ASP A 24 4.22 13.03 6.94
CA ASP A 24 5.57 13.54 6.81
C ASP A 24 5.91 13.66 5.32
N ALA A 25 6.16 14.89 4.86
CA ALA A 25 6.38 15.15 3.45
C ALA A 25 7.59 14.42 2.89
N LEU A 26 8.66 14.30 3.66
CA LEU A 26 9.86 13.60 3.17
C LEU A 26 9.64 12.11 3.03
N ASN A 27 8.97 11.50 3.99
CA ASN A 27 8.63 10.09 3.87
C ASN A 27 7.69 9.84 2.71
N ARG A 28 6.72 10.73 2.54
CA ARG A 28 5.78 10.60 1.43
C ARG A 28 6.49 10.68 0.10
N LEU A 29 7.42 11.61 -0.03
CA LEU A 29 8.21 11.75 -1.25
C LEU A 29 9.06 10.53 -1.52
N LEU A 30 9.69 9.99 -0.50
CA LEU A 30 10.52 8.81 -0.65
C LEU A 30 9.71 7.62 -1.19
N LEU A 31 8.59 7.35 -0.58
CA LEU A 31 7.75 6.23 -1.02
C LEU A 31 7.22 6.47 -2.42
N HIS A 32 6.81 7.69 -2.70
CA HIS A 32 6.32 8.07 -4.02
C HIS A 32 7.38 7.78 -5.08
N ASP A 33 8.60 8.25 -4.85
CA ASP A 33 9.65 8.14 -5.86
C ASP A 33 10.00 6.69 -6.13
N ILE A 34 10.09 5.87 -5.09
CA ILE A 34 10.41 4.47 -5.28
C ILE A 34 9.37 3.80 -6.15
N LEU A 35 8.12 4.05 -5.88
CA LEU A 35 7.05 3.38 -6.61
C LEU A 35 6.88 3.92 -8.01
N GLU A 36 7.04 5.22 -8.18
CA GLU A 36 6.94 5.81 -9.50
C GLU A 36 8.05 5.32 -10.42
N LEU A 37 9.25 5.15 -9.90
CA LEU A 37 10.35 4.61 -10.68
C LEU A 37 10.07 3.19 -11.16
N ARG A 38 9.21 2.48 -10.46
CA ARG A 38 8.85 1.12 -10.85
C ARG A 38 7.62 1.09 -11.76
N GLY A 39 7.12 2.24 -12.18
CA GLY A 39 6.03 2.31 -13.15
C GLY A 39 4.64 2.42 -12.58
N HIS A 40 4.51 2.57 -11.28
CA HIS A 40 3.18 2.71 -10.68
C HIS A 40 2.73 4.15 -10.67
N GLU A 41 1.43 4.34 -10.66
CA GLU A 41 0.85 5.66 -10.42
C GLU A 41 0.67 5.85 -8.94
N VAL A 42 1.09 6.99 -8.43
CA VAL A 42 1.04 7.25 -7.00
C VAL A 42 0.15 8.44 -6.73
N VAL A 43 -0.76 8.27 -5.79
CA VAL A 43 -1.61 9.35 -5.30
C VAL A 43 -1.24 9.55 -3.84
N GLU A 44 -1.17 10.79 -3.40
CA GLU A 44 -0.73 11.12 -2.04
C GLU A 44 -1.83 11.76 -1.24
N ALA A 45 -1.86 11.43 0.04
CA ALA A 45 -2.72 12.11 1.00
C ALA A 45 -1.91 12.36 2.26
N ALA A 46 -1.99 13.55 2.79
CA ALA A 46 -1.30 13.91 4.01
C ALA A 46 -2.19 13.80 5.24
N THR A 47 -3.50 13.65 5.04
CA THR A 47 -4.46 13.63 6.13
C THR A 47 -5.51 12.56 5.89
N VAL A 48 -6.23 12.24 6.95
CA VAL A 48 -7.35 11.30 6.85
C VAL A 48 -8.41 11.81 5.88
N ASP A 49 -8.72 13.10 5.94
CA ASP A 49 -9.75 13.65 5.06
C ASP A 49 -9.35 13.57 3.60
N GLU A 50 -8.09 13.85 3.29
CA GLU A 50 -7.60 13.71 1.92
C GLU A 50 -7.69 12.27 1.45
N ALA A 51 -7.33 11.33 2.34
CA ALA A 51 -7.40 9.92 2.00
C ALA A 51 -8.84 9.50 1.70
N ARG A 52 -9.78 9.96 2.52
CA ARG A 52 -11.18 9.63 2.29
C ARG A 52 -11.66 10.16 0.96
N ARG A 53 -11.33 11.40 0.64
CA ARG A 53 -11.74 11.99 -0.63
C ARG A 53 -11.16 11.22 -1.81
N THR A 54 -9.92 10.82 -1.69
CA THR A 54 -9.28 10.04 -2.74
C THR A 54 -9.99 8.71 -2.94
N LEU A 55 -10.30 8.04 -1.84
CA LEU A 55 -11.00 6.76 -1.91
C LEU A 55 -12.36 6.89 -2.56
N ASP A 56 -13.01 8.04 -2.42
CA ASP A 56 -14.33 8.23 -2.98
C ASP A 56 -14.32 8.48 -4.48
N VAL A 57 -13.23 9.00 -5.03
CA VAL A 57 -13.21 9.41 -6.42
C VAL A 57 -12.25 8.61 -7.31
N ASP A 58 -11.27 7.93 -6.72
CA ASP A 58 -10.26 7.20 -7.49
C ASP A 58 -10.45 5.70 -7.36
N ARG A 59 -9.83 4.98 -8.30
CA ARG A 59 -9.72 3.54 -8.21
C ARG A 59 -8.30 3.22 -7.81
N LEU A 60 -8.14 2.59 -6.69
CA LEU A 60 -6.82 2.32 -6.13
C LEU A 60 -6.62 0.83 -5.99
N ASP A 61 -5.40 0.38 -6.20
CA ASP A 61 -5.07 -1.04 -6.15
C ASP A 61 -4.39 -1.43 -4.85
N LEU A 62 -3.88 -0.46 -4.11
CA LEU A 62 -3.21 -0.73 -2.85
C LEU A 62 -3.12 0.57 -2.05
N LEU A 63 -3.24 0.46 -0.75
CA LEU A 63 -3.06 1.58 0.16
C LEU A 63 -1.84 1.35 1.04
N LEU A 64 -0.98 2.35 1.13
CA LEU A 64 0.12 2.40 2.10
C LEU A 64 -0.26 3.45 3.13
N LEU A 65 -0.34 3.07 4.38
CA LEU A 65 -0.99 3.88 5.39
C LEU A 65 -0.11 3.96 6.64
N ASP A 66 0.34 5.18 6.94
CA ASP A 66 1.07 5.44 8.16
C ASP A 66 0.13 5.27 9.34
N VAL A 67 0.47 4.38 10.28
CA VAL A 67 -0.41 4.12 11.40
C VAL A 67 -0.43 5.26 12.40
N GLN A 68 0.51 6.19 12.31
CA GLN A 68 0.63 7.28 13.25
C GLN A 68 0.10 8.59 12.71
N ILE A 69 -0.74 8.52 11.71
CA ILE A 69 -1.32 9.71 11.11
C ILE A 69 -2.37 10.30 12.05
N PRO A 70 -2.42 11.63 12.20
CA PRO A 70 -3.41 12.24 13.09
C PRO A 70 -4.82 12.26 12.51
N GLY A 71 -5.77 12.70 13.27
CA GLY A 71 -7.14 12.90 12.79
C GLY A 71 -8.00 11.66 12.75
N GLY A 72 -7.92 10.85 13.75
CA GLY A 72 -8.67 9.60 13.81
C GLY A 72 -7.89 8.45 13.23
N GLY A 73 -6.78 8.76 12.62
CA GLY A 73 -5.76 7.81 12.29
C GLY A 73 -6.10 6.82 11.22
N ALA A 74 -5.24 5.83 11.18
CA ALA A 74 -5.30 4.80 10.16
C ALA A 74 -6.61 4.03 10.20
N GLU A 75 -7.17 3.83 11.38
CA GLU A 75 -8.40 3.06 11.49
C GLU A 75 -9.57 3.70 10.76
N ALA A 76 -9.62 5.04 10.77
CA ALA A 76 -10.67 5.75 10.06
C ALA A 76 -10.56 5.51 8.56
N VAL A 77 -9.33 5.50 8.05
CA VAL A 77 -9.12 5.26 6.62
C VAL A 77 -9.50 3.83 6.25
N ILE A 78 -9.09 2.86 7.07
CA ILE A 78 -9.44 1.46 6.83
C ILE A 78 -10.95 1.28 6.80
N ARG A 79 -11.62 1.85 7.77
CA ARG A 79 -13.07 1.74 7.89
C ARG A 79 -13.76 2.33 6.68
N HIS A 80 -13.28 3.50 6.25
CA HIS A 80 -13.85 4.16 5.08
C HIS A 80 -13.68 3.31 3.83
N ALA A 81 -12.50 2.75 3.64
CA ALA A 81 -12.22 1.92 2.47
C ALA A 81 -13.06 0.65 2.48
N ARG A 82 -13.11 -0.03 3.63
CA ARG A 82 -13.81 -1.32 3.69
C ARG A 82 -15.32 -1.19 3.59
N ALA A 83 -15.86 0.01 3.79
CA ALA A 83 -17.27 0.23 3.59
C ALA A 83 -17.66 0.29 2.12
N ARG A 84 -16.69 0.35 1.21
CA ARG A 84 -16.95 0.42 -0.21
C ARG A 84 -16.61 -0.91 -0.86
N ALA A 85 -17.54 -1.42 -1.66
CA ALA A 85 -17.37 -2.74 -2.26
C ALA A 85 -16.13 -2.83 -3.14
N GLU A 86 -15.80 -1.75 -3.85
CA GLU A 86 -14.64 -1.78 -4.75
C GLU A 86 -13.31 -1.89 -4.02
N TYR A 87 -13.29 -1.64 -2.72
CA TYR A 87 -12.06 -1.78 -1.94
C TYR A 87 -12.08 -2.98 -0.99
N ALA A 88 -13.05 -3.86 -1.15
CA ALA A 88 -13.19 -4.98 -0.21
C ALA A 88 -11.94 -5.86 -0.17
N GLU A 89 -11.27 -6.03 -1.31
CA GLU A 89 -10.12 -6.92 -1.40
C GLU A 89 -8.80 -6.18 -1.62
N VAL A 90 -8.83 -4.87 -1.61
CA VAL A 90 -7.62 -4.10 -1.88
C VAL A 90 -6.67 -4.21 -0.69
N PRO A 91 -5.39 -4.53 -0.91
CA PRO A 91 -4.46 -4.62 0.21
C PRO A 91 -4.24 -3.27 0.86
N ILE A 92 -4.25 -3.26 2.18
CA ILE A 92 -3.93 -2.08 2.98
C ILE A 92 -2.72 -2.45 3.82
N VAL A 93 -1.62 -1.77 3.60
CA VAL A 93 -0.34 -2.12 4.20
C VAL A 93 0.12 -0.98 5.09
N ALA A 94 0.49 -1.29 6.30
CA ALA A 94 0.91 -0.27 7.27
C ALA A 94 2.34 0.15 7.03
N VAL A 95 2.63 1.41 7.33
CA VAL A 95 3.99 1.90 7.42
C VAL A 95 4.12 2.47 8.82
N THR A 96 5.07 2.01 9.60
CA THR A 96 5.07 2.36 11.02
C THR A 96 6.46 2.36 11.61
N SER A 97 6.69 3.24 12.57
CA SER A 97 7.91 3.20 13.37
C SER A 97 7.74 2.36 14.63
N LEU A 98 6.57 1.78 14.83
CA LEU A 98 6.34 0.91 15.98
C LEU A 98 7.13 -0.38 15.79
N ALA A 99 7.75 -0.83 16.85
CA ALA A 99 8.59 -2.03 16.78
C ALA A 99 8.56 -2.80 18.09
N MET A 100 7.46 -2.73 18.81
CA MET A 100 7.33 -3.43 20.07
C MET A 100 6.78 -4.82 19.87
N PRO A 101 7.09 -5.76 20.75
CA PRO A 101 6.47 -7.07 20.68
C PRO A 101 4.95 -6.94 20.70
N GLY A 102 4.29 -7.67 19.84
CA GLY A 102 2.84 -7.61 19.74
C GLY A 102 2.32 -6.61 18.74
N ASP A 103 3.17 -5.71 18.22
CA ASP A 103 2.72 -4.74 17.23
C ASP A 103 2.26 -5.40 15.95
N ARG A 104 2.98 -6.43 15.51
CA ARG A 104 2.61 -7.14 14.29
C ARG A 104 1.20 -7.71 14.41
N GLU A 105 0.93 -8.41 15.50
CA GLU A 105 -0.39 -9.00 15.71
C GLU A 105 -1.47 -7.94 15.78
N ARG A 106 -1.17 -6.83 16.44
CA ARG A 106 -2.13 -5.75 16.58
C ARG A 106 -2.45 -5.13 15.24
N LEU A 107 -1.43 -4.91 14.40
CA LEU A 107 -1.64 -4.33 13.09
C LEU A 107 -2.45 -5.26 12.20
N LEU A 108 -2.09 -6.53 12.18
CA LEU A 108 -2.84 -7.48 11.35
C LEU A 108 -4.27 -7.63 11.85
N GLY A 109 -4.45 -7.56 13.16
CA GLY A 109 -5.80 -7.62 13.73
C GLY A 109 -6.63 -6.38 13.46
N SER A 110 -5.99 -5.26 13.11
CA SER A 110 -6.69 -4.02 12.81
C SER A 110 -7.11 -3.91 11.35
N GLY A 111 -6.79 -4.88 10.53
CA GLY A 111 -7.22 -4.87 9.15
C GLY A 111 -6.13 -4.65 8.12
N PHE A 112 -4.88 -4.57 8.55
CA PHE A 112 -3.76 -4.48 7.61
C PHE A 112 -3.38 -5.87 7.10
N GLN A 113 -3.00 -5.95 5.84
CA GLN A 113 -2.51 -7.20 5.26
C GLN A 113 -1.02 -7.40 5.50
N GLY A 114 -0.31 -6.34 5.87
CA GLY A 114 1.10 -6.44 6.17
C GLY A 114 1.61 -5.12 6.68
N TYR A 115 2.90 -5.01 6.90
CA TYR A 115 3.45 -3.75 7.37
C TYR A 115 4.91 -3.60 6.99
N PHE A 116 5.35 -2.34 6.92
CA PHE A 116 6.75 -1.96 6.76
C PHE A 116 7.18 -1.20 8.01
N SER A 117 8.34 -1.51 8.54
CA SER A 117 8.92 -0.76 9.62
C SER A 117 9.76 0.39 9.08
N LYS A 118 9.69 1.54 9.73
CA LYS A 118 10.57 2.65 9.42
C LYS A 118 11.87 2.48 10.20
N PRO A 119 13.01 2.80 9.62
CA PRO A 119 13.16 3.41 8.28
C PRO A 119 12.97 2.35 7.20
N ILE A 120 12.41 2.79 6.09
CA ILE A 120 12.10 1.91 4.97
C ILE A 120 13.41 1.42 4.32
N ASP A 121 13.46 0.14 4.03
CA ASP A 121 14.57 -0.41 3.25
C ASP A 121 14.28 -0.12 1.78
N THR A 122 14.96 0.87 1.24
CA THR A 122 14.66 1.34 -0.10
C THR A 122 14.99 0.33 -1.18
N ARG A 123 15.82 -0.65 -0.87
CA ARG A 123 16.21 -1.66 -1.86
C ARG A 123 15.13 -2.69 -2.10
N THR A 124 14.33 -2.96 -1.09
CA THR A 124 13.35 -4.05 -1.18
C THR A 124 11.91 -3.57 -1.18
N PHE A 125 11.69 -2.32 -0.81
CA PHE A 125 10.33 -1.80 -0.59
C PHE A 125 9.43 -2.01 -1.80
N GLY A 126 9.90 -1.61 -2.98
CA GLY A 126 9.07 -1.71 -4.18
C GLY A 126 8.68 -3.13 -4.51
N ALA A 127 9.63 -4.05 -4.39
CA ALA A 127 9.33 -5.45 -4.69
C ALA A 127 8.35 -6.05 -3.69
N VAL A 128 8.47 -5.67 -2.42
CA VAL A 128 7.55 -6.18 -1.41
C VAL A 128 6.15 -5.61 -1.62
N VAL A 129 6.04 -4.33 -1.99
CA VAL A 129 4.74 -3.76 -2.34
C VAL A 129 4.11 -4.56 -3.47
N GLU A 130 4.88 -4.87 -4.49
CA GLU A 130 4.37 -5.62 -5.63
C GLU A 130 3.94 -7.02 -5.25
N SER A 131 4.55 -7.60 -4.22
CA SER A 131 4.13 -8.92 -3.77
C SER A 131 2.70 -8.89 -3.20
N PHE A 132 2.30 -7.79 -2.57
CA PHE A 132 0.93 -7.65 -2.11
C PHE A 132 -0.04 -7.49 -3.27
N LEU A 133 0.38 -6.83 -4.33
CA LEU A 133 -0.45 -6.68 -5.51
C LEU A 133 -0.65 -8.02 -6.21
N LYS A 134 0.37 -8.81 -6.30
CA LYS A 134 0.26 -10.12 -6.92
C LYS A 134 -0.66 -11.03 -6.15
N THR A 135 -0.56 -11.02 -4.84
CA THR A 135 -1.41 -11.84 -4.00
C THR A 135 -2.88 -11.47 -4.20
N ALA A 136 -3.17 -10.18 -4.22
CA ALA A 136 -4.53 -9.72 -4.42
C ALA A 136 -5.06 -10.10 -5.79
N SER A 137 -4.24 -9.98 -6.81
CA SER A 137 -4.66 -10.33 -8.16
C SER A 137 -4.88 -11.80 -8.36
N ALA A 138 -4.04 -12.58 -7.74
CA ALA A 138 -4.12 -13.99 -7.91
C ALA A 138 -5.22 -14.64 -7.17
N GLU A 139 -5.84 -14.15 -6.36
CA GLU A 139 -6.76 -14.62 -5.61
C GLU A 139 -7.58 -15.43 -5.79
N GLU A 140 -7.57 -15.88 -5.90
CA GLU A 140 -8.28 -16.64 -5.96
C GLU A 140 -8.23 -17.36 -5.05
N PRO A 141 -8.37 -17.83 -4.74
CA PRO A 141 -8.51 -18.43 -3.73
C PRO A 141 -7.66 -18.95 -2.82
N ARG A 142 -7.21 -18.98 -2.74
CA ARG A 142 -6.54 -19.48 -2.07
C ARG A 142 -6.13 -19.17 -1.17
N ALA A 143 -6.33 -19.12 -0.90
CA ALA A 143 -5.92 -18.99 -0.24
C ALA A 143 -5.19 -19.13 0.47
N HIS A 144 -4.94 -19.27 0.48
CA HIS A 144 -4.27 -19.67 1.02
C HIS A 144 -3.54 -19.32 1.72
N HIS A 145 -3.30 -19.12 1.83
CA HIS A 145 -2.71 -19.08 2.41
C HIS A 145 -2.03 -19.08 3.00
N VAL A 146 -1.83 -19.03 2.93
CA VAL A 146 -1.23 -19.24 3.46
C VAL A 146 -0.56 -19.01 4.09
N GLY A 147 -0.45 -18.74 4.12
CA GLY A 147 0.17 -18.96 4.97
C GLY A 147 0.77 -18.53 5.48
#